data_5c582db68a50bee25e8d72b7e0733064
#
_entry.id   5c582db68a50bee25e8d72b7e0733064
#
_cell.length_a   1.000
_cell.length_b   1.000
_cell.length_c   1.000
_cell.angle_alpha   90.00
_cell.angle_beta   90.00
_cell.angle_gamma   90.00
#
_symmetry.space_group_name_H-M   'P 1'
#
loop_
_entity.id
_entity.type
_entity.pdbx_description
1 polymer ?
#
loop_
_entity_poly.entity_id
_entity_poly.type
_entity_poly.pdbx_seq_one_letter_code
_entity_poly.pdbx_strand_id
1 'polypeptide(L)'
;MSRFTQSALTAPDTLTVKISLRHLRSAAAFAERITQVLSFPRPCPNADALDDLMRDLAWQPESRIRIRFEHLRELHNQTPALARQIADHLATWREYWQQPRCGKTVSIHF
;
A
#
# COMPACT_ATOMS: atom_id res chain seq x y z
N MET A 1 -26.33 -20.54 -3.55
CA MET A 1 -25.76 -20.33 -3.54
C MET A 1 -25.24 -19.86 -3.62
N SER A 2 -24.96 -19.72 -3.97
CA SER A 2 -24.29 -19.43 -4.06
C SER A 2 -23.90 -18.67 -3.89
N ARG A 3 -23.74 -18.29 -3.86
CA ARG A 3 -23.17 -17.66 -3.82
C ARG A 3 -22.30 -17.68 -4.02
N PHE A 4 -22.02 -17.96 -4.28
CA PHE A 4 -21.03 -18.17 -4.51
C PHE A 4 -20.56 -18.17 -5.67
N THR A 5 -20.87 -17.80 -6.30
CA THR A 5 -20.55 -18.04 -7.69
C THR A 5 -19.67 -16.97 -8.30
N GLN A 6 -20.02 -15.74 -8.13
CA GLN A 6 -19.15 -14.70 -8.62
C GLN A 6 -17.81 -14.73 -7.94
N SER A 7 -17.73 -15.35 -6.81
CA SER A 7 -16.43 -15.57 -6.19
C SER A 7 -15.53 -16.40 -7.07
N ALA A 8 -16.08 -17.25 -7.89
CA ALA A 8 -15.30 -18.03 -8.83
C ALA A 8 -14.76 -17.18 -9.96
N LEU A 9 -15.41 -16.07 -10.26
CA LEU A 9 -15.01 -15.21 -11.35
C LEU A 9 -13.93 -14.21 -10.96
N THR A 10 -13.86 -13.88 -9.69
CA THR A 10 -12.81 -12.99 -9.19
C THR A 10 -11.98 -13.77 -8.20
N ALA A 11 -10.71 -13.46 -8.12
CA ALA A 11 -9.86 -14.11 -7.13
C ALA A 11 -10.27 -13.58 -5.75
N PRO A 12 -10.99 -14.36 -4.93
CA PRO A 12 -11.48 -13.85 -3.64
C PRO A 12 -10.34 -13.54 -2.67
N ASP A 13 -9.15 -14.10 -2.91
CA ASP A 13 -7.99 -13.86 -2.07
C ASP A 13 -7.14 -12.70 -2.56
N THR A 14 -7.61 -11.94 -3.53
CA THR A 14 -6.83 -10.85 -4.09
C THR A 14 -7.48 -9.51 -3.77
N LEU A 15 -6.73 -8.65 -3.12
CA LEU A 15 -7.11 -7.27 -2.90
C LEU A 15 -6.26 -6.40 -3.83
N THR A 16 -6.90 -5.55 -4.61
CA THR A 16 -6.21 -4.62 -5.49
C THR A 16 -6.61 -3.20 -5.11
N VAL A 17 -5.64 -2.37 -4.77
CA VAL A 17 -5.91 -0.99 -4.39
C VAL A 17 -5.01 -0.05 -5.17
N LYS A 18 -5.53 1.16 -5.42
CA LYS A 18 -4.78 2.25 -6.02
C LYS A 18 -4.72 3.38 -5.01
N ILE A 19 -3.53 3.93 -4.83
CA ILE A 19 -3.32 5.03 -3.91
C ILE A 19 -2.73 6.18 -4.71
N SER A 20 -3.49 7.28 -4.82
CA SER A 20 -3.03 8.45 -5.53
C SER A 20 -2.07 9.26 -4.65
N LEU A 21 -0.95 9.68 -5.23
CA LEU A 21 0.00 10.53 -4.53
C LEU A 21 -0.22 12.02 -4.85
N ARG A 22 -1.30 12.33 -5.56
CA ARG A 22 -1.63 13.73 -5.90
C ARG A 22 -1.92 14.54 -4.66
N HIS A 23 -1.48 15.77 -4.67
CA HIS A 23 -1.80 16.77 -3.65
C HIS A 23 -1.27 16.45 -2.27
N LEU A 24 -0.34 15.51 -2.17
CA LEU A 24 0.33 15.28 -0.89
C LEU A 24 1.30 16.42 -0.59
N ARG A 25 1.28 16.87 0.65
CA ARG A 25 2.11 18.00 1.06
C ARG A 25 3.10 17.64 2.17
N SER A 26 2.98 16.45 2.73
CA SER A 26 3.85 16.05 3.83
C SER A 26 3.89 14.53 3.96
N ALA A 27 4.90 14.05 4.67
CA ALA A 27 5.00 12.64 4.98
C ALA A 27 3.82 12.19 5.85
N ALA A 28 3.33 13.06 6.73
CA ALA A 28 2.18 12.75 7.57
C ALA A 28 0.93 12.54 6.72
N ALA A 29 0.72 13.37 5.71
CA ALA A 29 -0.42 13.23 4.80
C ALA A 29 -0.33 11.94 4.00
N PHE A 30 0.87 11.54 3.60
CA PHE A 30 1.10 10.28 2.92
C PHE A 30 0.71 9.10 3.81
N ALA A 31 1.19 9.10 5.06
CA ALA A 31 0.87 8.03 6.01
C ALA A 31 -0.63 7.96 6.27
N GLU A 32 -1.29 9.10 6.41
CA GLU A 32 -2.73 9.14 6.63
C GLU A 32 -3.49 8.56 5.45
N ARG A 33 -3.07 8.89 4.24
CA ARG A 33 -3.74 8.37 3.05
C ARG A 33 -3.64 6.85 2.96
N ILE A 34 -2.46 6.30 3.24
CA ILE A 34 -2.29 4.85 3.26
C ILE A 34 -3.15 4.23 4.36
N THR A 35 -3.16 4.84 5.54
CA THR A 35 -3.95 4.36 6.67
C THR A 35 -5.42 4.22 6.28
N GLN A 36 -5.96 5.20 5.57
CA GLN A 36 -7.35 5.17 5.15
C GLN A 36 -7.61 4.12 4.08
N VAL A 37 -6.76 4.06 3.06
CA VAL A 37 -6.99 3.16 1.93
C VAL A 37 -6.83 1.70 2.34
N LEU A 38 -5.86 1.40 3.18
CA LEU A 38 -5.59 0.03 3.59
C LEU A 38 -6.25 -0.32 4.92
N SER A 39 -7.06 0.57 5.47
CA SER A 39 -7.81 0.34 6.71
C SER A 39 -6.90 -0.12 7.85
N PHE A 40 -5.85 0.64 8.09
CA PHE A 40 -4.89 0.30 9.14
C PHE A 40 -5.60 0.15 10.49
N PRO A 41 -5.21 -0.83 11.31
CA PRO A 41 -5.86 -1.08 12.59
C PRO A 41 -5.54 -0.05 13.66
N ARG A 42 -4.55 0.80 13.43
CA ARG A 42 -4.16 1.85 14.37
C ARG A 42 -3.53 3.01 13.62
N PRO A 43 -3.47 4.20 14.23
CA PRO A 43 -2.84 5.36 13.57
C PRO A 43 -1.34 5.16 13.36
N CYS A 44 -0.80 5.89 12.39
CA CYS A 44 0.63 5.90 12.11
C CYS A 44 1.18 7.26 12.48
N PRO A 45 1.64 7.48 13.71
CA PRO A 45 2.14 8.78 14.12
C PRO A 45 3.51 9.13 13.53
N ASN A 46 4.22 8.15 13.00
CA ASN A 46 5.57 8.37 12.46
C ASN A 46 5.89 7.35 11.38
N ALA A 47 7.05 7.53 10.76
CA ALA A 47 7.48 6.68 9.66
C ALA A 47 7.74 5.24 10.10
N ASP A 48 8.19 5.06 11.33
CA ASP A 48 8.47 3.71 11.84
C ASP A 48 7.19 2.90 11.97
N ALA A 49 6.13 3.54 12.48
CA ALA A 49 4.84 2.86 12.61
C ALA A 49 4.26 2.50 11.25
N LEU A 50 4.39 3.41 10.28
CA LEU A 50 3.94 3.15 8.92
C LEU A 50 4.70 1.97 8.32
N ASP A 51 6.01 1.94 8.49
CA ASP A 51 6.86 0.91 7.96
C ASP A 51 6.52 -0.45 8.57
N ASP A 52 6.30 -0.48 9.88
CA ASP A 52 5.92 -1.71 10.56
C ASP A 52 4.62 -2.28 10.00
N LEU A 53 3.62 -1.43 9.81
CA LEU A 53 2.33 -1.89 9.32
C LEU A 53 2.40 -2.30 7.85
N MET A 54 3.17 -1.59 7.03
CA MET A 54 3.34 -1.96 5.63
C MET A 54 4.11 -3.27 5.45
N ARG A 55 4.89 -3.67 6.43
CA ARG A 55 5.57 -4.96 6.41
C ARG A 55 4.79 -6.05 7.12
N ASP A 56 3.62 -5.74 7.64
CA ASP A 56 2.77 -6.69 8.35
C ASP A 56 1.56 -7.08 7.49
N LEU A 57 0.63 -6.17 7.31
CA LEU A 57 -0.61 -6.35 6.54
C LEU A 57 -1.46 -7.54 6.99
N ALA A 58 -1.24 -8.01 8.22
CA ALA A 58 -1.89 -9.23 8.71
C ALA A 58 -3.39 -9.05 8.92
N TRP A 59 -3.86 -7.80 9.11
CA TRP A 59 -5.28 -7.53 9.30
C TRP A 59 -6.08 -7.63 7.99
N GLN A 60 -5.40 -7.63 6.85
CA GLN A 60 -6.06 -7.83 5.57
C GLN A 60 -6.25 -9.33 5.37
N PRO A 61 -7.48 -9.79 5.14
CA PRO A 61 -7.73 -11.23 5.05
C PRO A 61 -7.23 -11.85 3.76
N GLU A 62 -7.03 -11.04 2.71
CA GLU A 62 -6.63 -11.59 1.42
C GLU A 62 -5.18 -12.09 1.47
N SER A 63 -4.92 -13.21 0.81
CA SER A 63 -3.57 -13.75 0.73
C SER A 63 -2.74 -13.03 -0.33
N ARG A 64 -3.38 -12.35 -1.26
CA ARG A 64 -2.67 -11.62 -2.31
C ARG A 64 -3.13 -10.18 -2.33
N ILE A 65 -2.18 -9.26 -2.22
CA ILE A 65 -2.47 -7.83 -2.17
C ILE A 65 -1.64 -7.13 -3.23
N ARG A 66 -2.33 -6.35 -4.07
CA ARG A 66 -1.68 -5.57 -5.13
C ARG A 66 -1.94 -4.10 -4.84
N ILE A 67 -0.86 -3.35 -4.63
CA ILE A 67 -0.95 -1.94 -4.31
C ILE A 67 -0.27 -1.15 -5.42
N ARG A 68 -0.99 -0.23 -6.03
CA ARG A 68 -0.44 0.64 -7.05
C ARG A 68 -0.46 2.07 -6.54
N PHE A 69 0.72 2.68 -6.48
CA PHE A 69 0.85 4.09 -6.14
C PHE A 69 0.93 4.88 -7.44
N GLU A 70 0.01 5.83 -7.60
CA GLU A 70 -0.13 6.57 -8.85
C GLU A 70 0.31 8.01 -8.68
N HIS A 71 0.77 8.61 -9.78
CA HIS A 71 1.11 10.04 -9.86
C HIS A 71 2.38 10.42 -9.11
N LEU A 72 3.31 9.48 -8.97
CA LEU A 72 4.59 9.79 -8.33
C LEU A 72 5.37 10.84 -9.13
N ARG A 73 5.34 10.76 -10.46
CA ARG A 73 6.03 11.74 -11.30
C ARG A 73 5.46 13.14 -11.09
N GLU A 74 4.14 13.25 -11.01
CA GLU A 74 3.51 14.54 -10.79
C GLU A 74 3.93 15.11 -9.44
N LEU A 75 3.95 14.26 -8.41
CA LEU A 75 4.40 14.69 -7.10
C LEU A 75 5.87 15.13 -7.14
N HIS A 76 6.70 14.41 -7.88
CA HIS A 76 8.11 14.77 -8.03
C HIS A 76 8.27 16.15 -8.66
N ASN A 77 7.42 16.48 -9.63
CA ASN A 77 7.47 17.78 -10.28
C ASN A 77 7.05 18.91 -9.34
N GLN A 78 6.17 18.62 -8.39
CA GLN A 78 5.63 19.64 -7.48
C GLN A 78 6.41 19.73 -6.17
N THR A 79 6.77 18.61 -5.59
CA THR A 79 7.48 18.53 -4.32
C THR A 79 8.54 17.45 -4.40
N PRO A 80 9.66 17.74 -5.07
CA PRO A 80 10.66 16.69 -5.34
C PRO A 80 11.26 16.05 -4.10
N ALA A 81 11.47 16.81 -3.03
CA ALA A 81 12.04 16.24 -1.80
C ALA A 81 11.09 15.22 -1.17
N LEU A 82 9.80 15.56 -1.12
CA LEU A 82 8.79 14.64 -0.60
C LEU A 82 8.65 13.42 -1.49
N ALA A 83 8.63 13.62 -2.80
CA ALA A 83 8.51 12.51 -3.74
C ALA A 83 9.67 11.53 -3.60
N ARG A 84 10.88 12.05 -3.39
CA ARG A 84 12.05 11.19 -3.20
C ARG A 84 11.93 10.39 -1.90
N GLN A 85 11.49 11.03 -0.83
CA GLN A 85 11.28 10.37 0.45
C GLN A 85 10.24 9.24 0.31
N ILE A 86 9.15 9.53 -0.37
CA ILE A 86 8.10 8.53 -0.60
C ILE A 86 8.62 7.40 -1.47
N ALA A 87 9.35 7.72 -2.53
CA ALA A 87 9.90 6.69 -3.42
C ALA A 87 10.83 5.74 -2.68
N ASP A 88 11.60 6.25 -1.72
CA ASP A 88 12.47 5.41 -0.91
C ASP A 88 11.67 4.42 -0.07
N HIS A 89 10.57 4.86 0.53
CA HIS A 89 9.68 3.97 1.27
C HIS A 89 9.08 2.91 0.36
N LEU A 90 8.59 3.31 -0.80
CA LEU A 90 7.96 2.39 -1.73
C LEU A 90 8.95 1.33 -2.22
N ALA A 91 10.18 1.73 -2.50
CA ALA A 91 11.21 0.80 -2.93
C ALA A 91 11.56 -0.19 -1.82
N THR A 92 11.64 0.29 -0.58
CA THR A 92 11.93 -0.57 0.57
C THR A 92 10.83 -1.61 0.77
N TRP A 93 9.58 -1.18 0.69
CA TRP A 93 8.46 -2.12 0.87
C TRP A 93 8.39 -3.09 -0.29
N ARG A 94 8.65 -2.65 -1.52
CA ARG A 94 8.65 -3.54 -2.68
C ARG A 94 9.72 -4.61 -2.52
N GLU A 95 10.89 -4.23 -2.09
CA GLU A 95 11.98 -5.17 -1.87
C GLU A 95 11.62 -6.17 -0.78
N TYR A 96 11.06 -5.69 0.32
CA TYR A 96 10.66 -6.56 1.43
C TYR A 96 9.68 -7.63 0.95
N TRP A 97 8.72 -7.26 0.11
CA TRP A 97 7.67 -8.15 -0.35
C TRP A 97 8.01 -8.90 -1.63
N GLN A 98 9.25 -8.86 -2.09
CA GLN A 98 9.66 -9.65 -3.26
C GLN A 98 9.45 -11.15 -3.05
N GLN A 99 9.41 -11.59 -1.79
CA GLN A 99 9.12 -12.97 -1.46
C GLN A 99 7.87 -13.03 -0.60
N PRO A 100 7.04 -14.08 -0.78
CA PRO A 100 5.87 -14.23 0.08
C PRO A 100 6.28 -14.38 1.54
N ARG A 101 5.48 -13.77 2.44
CA ARG A 101 5.75 -13.83 3.86
C ARG A 101 4.45 -14.07 4.60
N CYS A 102 4.47 -14.98 5.58
CA CYS A 102 3.31 -15.31 6.41
C CYS A 102 2.09 -15.65 5.56
N GLY A 103 2.29 -16.37 4.46
CA GLY A 103 1.21 -16.76 3.57
C GLY A 103 0.68 -15.64 2.68
N LYS A 104 1.34 -14.48 2.66
CA LYS A 104 0.89 -13.35 1.85
C LYS A 104 1.86 -13.07 0.70
N THR A 105 1.29 -12.71 -0.43
CA THR A 105 2.02 -12.20 -1.58
C THR A 105 1.59 -10.76 -1.80
N VAL A 106 2.52 -9.83 -1.67
CA VAL A 106 2.22 -8.40 -1.81
C VAL A 106 3.04 -7.83 -2.96
N SER A 107 2.37 -7.16 -3.89
CA SER A 107 3.00 -6.50 -5.03
C SER A 107 2.85 -5.00 -4.88
N ILE A 108 3.93 -4.27 -5.02
CA ILE A 108 3.93 -2.81 -4.92
C ILE A 108 4.42 -2.25 -6.24
N HIS A 109 3.59 -1.42 -6.85
CA HIS A 109 3.86 -0.81 -8.14
C HIS A 109 3.85 0.72 -8.02
N PHE A 110 4.79 1.36 -8.69
CA PHE A 110 4.83 2.83 -8.71
C PHE A 110 5.63 3.35 -9.89
#